data_fe643104d0da19ba45afe3f22f1b148f
#
_entry.id   fe643104d0da19ba45afe3f22f1b148f
#
_cell.length_a   1.000
_cell.length_b   1.000
_cell.length_c   1.000
_cell.angle_alpha   90.00
_cell.angle_beta   90.00
_cell.angle_gamma   90.00
#
_symmetry.space_group_name_H-M   'P 1'
#
loop_
_entity.id
_entity.type
_entity.pdbx_description
1 polymer ?
#
loop_
_entity_poly.entity_id
_entity_poly.type
_entity_poly.pdbx_seq_one_letter_code
_entity_poly.pdbx_strand_id
1 'polypeptide(L)'
;MMASRLXAVVEYIHNNPRLNCRTLFATHYHELTELPNILPRTRNFNVAVSEQGDTVVFLHKVVPGGADQSYGVHVAQLAGMPRPVIERARELLEHLET
;
A
#
# COMPACT_ATOMS: atom_id res chain seq x y z
N MET A 1 -11.09 9.60 8.98
CA MET A 1 -10.31 8.41 8.66
C MET A 1 -8.89 8.78 8.27
N MET A 2 -7.96 7.90 8.56
CA MET A 2 -6.57 8.17 8.25
C MET A 2 -6.32 8.45 6.77
N ALA A 3 -6.97 7.68 5.89
CA ALA A 3 -6.78 7.85 4.46
C ALA A 3 -7.21 9.22 3.97
N SER A 4 -8.24 9.79 4.60
CA SER A 4 -8.71 11.11 4.17
C SER A 4 -7.70 12.20 4.49
N ARG A 5 -6.99 12.06 5.59
CA ARG A 5 -5.94 13.03 5.93
C ARG A 5 -4.78 12.91 4.96
N LEU A 6 -4.43 11.71 4.64
CA LEU A 6 -3.33 11.51 3.70
C LEU A 6 -3.67 12.06 2.32
N UNK A 7 -4.74 11.95 1.85
CA UNK A 7 -5.10 12.37 0.81
C UNK A 7 -5.02 13.66 0.71
N ALA A 8 -5.54 14.30 1.75
CA ALA A 8 -5.53 15.75 1.77
C ALA A 8 -4.13 16.32 1.64
N VAL A 9 -3.19 15.69 2.30
CA VAL A 9 -1.80 16.14 2.22
C VAL A 9 -1.28 16.02 0.78
N VAL A 10 -1.56 14.90 0.14
CA VAL A 10 -1.10 14.70 -1.23
C VAL A 10 -1.74 15.72 -2.18
N GLU A 11 -3.04 15.95 -2.03
CA GLU A 11 -3.71 16.95 -2.85
C GLU A 11 -3.10 18.32 -2.65
N TYR A 12 -2.83 18.66 -1.43
CA TYR A 12 -2.28 19.98 -1.14
C TYR A 12 -0.93 20.17 -1.83
N ILE A 13 -0.07 19.18 -1.74
CA ILE A 13 1.23 19.27 -2.37
C ILE A 13 1.09 19.33 -3.89
N HIS A 14 0.24 18.48 -4.43
CA HIS A 14 0.08 18.38 -5.88
C HIS A 14 -0.49 19.65 -6.49
N ASN A 15 -1.47 20.26 -5.83
CA ASN A 15 -2.24 21.33 -6.44
C ASN A 15 -1.75 22.72 -6.09
N ASN A 16 -0.76 22.84 -5.23
CA ASN A 16 -0.28 24.13 -4.80
C ASN A 16 0.89 24.57 -5.69
N PRO A 17 0.67 25.61 -6.54
CA PRO A 17 1.72 26.02 -7.47
C PRO A 17 2.97 26.56 -6.79
N ARG A 18 2.86 26.99 -5.55
CA ARG A 18 4.03 27.47 -4.83
C ARG A 18 4.98 26.36 -4.46
N LEU A 19 4.46 25.15 -4.28
CA LEU A 19 5.31 24.05 -3.86
C LEU A 19 6.07 23.43 -5.02
N ASN A 20 5.38 23.12 -6.10
CA ASN A 20 5.97 22.66 -7.36
C ASN A 20 7.20 21.78 -7.13
N CYS A 21 7.08 20.80 -6.25
CA CYS A 21 8.21 19.99 -5.85
C CYS A 21 8.00 18.54 -6.26
N ARG A 22 9.10 17.82 -6.30
CA ARG A 22 9.05 16.38 -6.49
C ARG A 22 8.81 15.73 -5.15
N THR A 23 7.91 14.77 -5.12
CA THR A 23 7.47 14.20 -3.86
C THR A 23 7.38 12.68 -3.95
N LEU A 24 7.88 12.01 -2.94
CA LEU A 24 7.65 10.59 -2.74
C LEU A 24 6.73 10.43 -1.55
N PHE A 25 5.71 9.62 -1.72
CA PHE A 25 4.74 9.39 -0.66
C PHE A 25 4.57 7.89 -0.49
N ALA A 26 4.99 7.37 0.64
CA ALA A 26 4.95 5.94 0.91
C ALA A 26 3.84 5.62 1.89
N THR A 27 3.05 4.63 1.57
CA THR A 27 1.93 4.27 2.42
C THR A 27 1.51 2.84 2.09
N HIS A 28 0.69 2.28 2.96
CA HIS A 28 0.10 0.96 2.71
C HIS A 28 -1.42 1.03 2.53
N TYR A 29 -1.97 2.22 2.38
CA TYR A 29 -3.41 2.37 2.17
C TYR A 29 -3.74 2.24 0.70
N HIS A 30 -4.45 1.17 0.35
CA HIS A 30 -4.77 0.85 -1.03
C HIS A 30 -5.68 1.90 -1.68
N GLU A 31 -6.47 2.59 -0.86
CA GLU A 31 -7.36 3.63 -1.40
C GLU A 31 -6.58 4.68 -2.18
N LEU A 32 -5.34 4.92 -1.78
CA LEU A 32 -4.54 5.96 -2.42
C LEU A 32 -4.02 5.56 -3.79
N THR A 33 -4.16 4.29 -4.18
CA THR A 33 -3.78 3.89 -5.54
C THR A 33 -4.70 4.49 -6.60
N GLU A 34 -5.83 5.06 -6.19
CA GLU A 34 -6.73 5.73 -7.12
C GLU A 34 -6.32 7.16 -7.42
N LEU A 35 -5.34 7.71 -6.70
CA LEU A 35 -4.99 9.11 -6.87
C LEU A 35 -4.58 9.53 -8.28
N PRO A 36 -3.88 8.69 -9.05
CA PRO A 36 -3.57 9.12 -10.42
C PRO A 36 -4.80 9.40 -11.29
N ASN A 37 -5.96 8.88 -10.90
CA ASN A 37 -7.18 9.14 -11.64
C ASN A 37 -7.70 10.55 -11.44
N ILE A 38 -7.32 11.20 -10.35
CA ILE A 38 -7.79 12.56 -10.05
C ILE A 38 -6.66 13.58 -9.95
N LEU A 39 -5.43 13.11 -9.76
CA LEU A 39 -4.26 13.98 -9.67
C LEU A 39 -3.31 13.63 -10.82
N PRO A 40 -3.34 14.38 -11.93
CA PRO A 40 -2.68 13.91 -13.15
C PRO A 40 -1.16 13.77 -13.09
N ARG A 41 -0.50 14.44 -12.15
CA ARG A 41 0.95 14.33 -12.04
C ARG A 41 1.38 13.36 -10.96
N THR A 42 0.54 12.35 -10.71
CA THR A 42 0.80 11.34 -9.70
C THR A 42 0.95 9.98 -10.37
N ARG A 43 1.86 9.18 -9.89
CA ARG A 43 2.04 7.82 -10.40
C ARG A 43 2.22 6.86 -9.25
N ASN A 44 1.74 5.65 -9.46
CA ASN A 44 1.88 4.59 -8.48
C ASN A 44 3.10 3.73 -8.77
N PHE A 45 3.78 3.37 -7.69
CA PHE A 45 4.82 2.37 -7.71
C PHE A 45 4.59 1.44 -6.53
N ASN A 46 5.14 0.27 -6.58
CA ASN A 46 5.06 -0.63 -5.45
C ASN A 46 6.33 -1.46 -5.35
N VAL A 47 6.50 -2.07 -4.19
CA VAL A 47 7.64 -2.93 -3.98
C VAL A 47 7.27 -4.34 -4.42
N ALA A 48 8.01 -4.87 -5.37
CA ALA A 48 7.67 -6.15 -5.99
C ALA A 48 7.82 -7.31 -5.01
N VAL A 49 6.91 -8.27 -5.13
CA VAL A 49 6.98 -9.51 -4.36
C VAL A 49 6.86 -10.69 -5.29
N SER A 50 7.42 -11.80 -4.86
CA SER A 50 7.25 -13.08 -5.55
C SER A 50 6.44 -14.00 -4.66
N GLU A 51 5.32 -14.47 -5.18
CA GLU A 51 4.46 -15.38 -4.42
C GLU A 51 4.79 -16.81 -4.83
N GLN A 52 5.22 -17.59 -3.87
CA GLN A 52 5.61 -18.97 -4.12
C GLN A 52 4.83 -19.88 -3.18
N GLY A 53 3.69 -20.37 -3.66
CA GLY A 53 2.79 -21.15 -2.83
C GLY A 53 2.27 -20.30 -1.68
N ASP A 54 2.51 -20.73 -0.46
CA ASP A 54 2.10 -19.99 0.72
C ASP A 54 3.11 -18.94 1.14
N THR A 55 4.20 -18.82 0.42
CA THR A 55 5.30 -17.97 0.81
C THR A 55 5.35 -16.72 -0.05
N VAL A 56 5.71 -15.61 0.56
CA VAL A 56 5.91 -14.35 -0.15
C VAL A 56 7.35 -13.91 0.09
N VAL A 57 8.04 -13.61 -1.00
CA VAL A 57 9.41 -13.10 -0.94
C VAL A 57 9.42 -11.67 -1.44
N PHE A 58 9.93 -10.75 -0.63
CA PHE A 58 10.03 -9.35 -1.03
C PHE A 58 11.32 -9.16 -1.83
N LEU A 59 11.15 -8.66 -3.04
CA LEU A 59 12.28 -8.60 -3.98
C LEU A 59 13.12 -7.33 -3.86
N HIS A 60 12.67 -6.39 -3.04
CA HIS A 60 13.40 -5.12 -2.83
C HIS A 60 13.61 -4.36 -4.12
N LYS A 61 12.59 -4.36 -4.96
CA LYS A 61 12.58 -3.59 -6.20
C LYS A 61 11.32 -2.75 -6.26
N VAL A 62 11.48 -1.51 -6.68
CA VAL A 62 10.34 -0.63 -6.89
C VAL A 62 9.94 -0.71 -8.35
N VAL A 63 8.69 -1.06 -8.60
CA VAL A 63 8.20 -1.25 -9.97
C VAL A 63 6.96 -0.40 -10.19
N PRO A 64 6.67 -0.01 -11.45
CA PRO A 64 5.48 0.78 -11.72
C PRO A 64 4.20 0.02 -11.41
N GLY A 65 3.18 0.76 -11.01
CA GLY A 65 1.87 0.21 -10.76
C GLY A 65 1.54 0.14 -9.30
N GLY A 66 0.24 0.09 -8.99
CA GLY A 66 -0.20 -0.04 -7.61
C GLY A 66 -0.24 -1.49 -7.18
N ALA A 67 0.04 -1.74 -5.92
CA ALA A 67 -0.11 -3.08 -5.37
C ALA A 67 -1.60 -3.40 -5.27
N ASP A 68 -1.96 -4.63 -5.60
CA ASP A 68 -3.36 -5.00 -5.60
C ASP A 68 -3.78 -5.74 -4.34
N GLN A 69 -2.89 -5.93 -3.40
CA GLN A 69 -3.26 -6.53 -2.12
C GLN A 69 -2.26 -6.17 -1.04
N SER A 70 -2.71 -6.34 0.19
CA SER A 70 -1.89 -6.08 1.35
C SER A 70 -1.08 -7.33 1.73
N TYR A 71 0.14 -7.12 2.17
CA TYR A 71 0.99 -8.21 2.61
C TYR A 71 1.29 -8.18 4.09
N GLY A 72 0.49 -7.42 4.86
CA GLY A 72 0.71 -7.31 6.30
C GLY A 72 0.67 -8.64 7.03
N VAL A 73 -0.25 -9.53 6.65
CA VAL A 73 -0.33 -10.84 7.28
C VAL A 73 0.92 -11.66 6.99
N HIS A 74 1.41 -11.57 5.76
CA HIS A 74 2.65 -12.28 5.40
C HIS A 74 3.85 -11.77 6.19
N VAL A 75 3.90 -10.45 6.37
CA VAL A 75 4.98 -9.85 7.16
C VAL A 75 4.91 -10.32 8.61
N ALA A 76 3.71 -10.37 9.17
CA ALA A 76 3.52 -10.83 10.54
C ALA A 76 3.97 -12.29 10.67
N GLN A 77 3.68 -13.09 9.66
CA GLN A 77 4.09 -14.49 9.68
C GLN A 77 5.62 -14.61 9.66
N LEU A 78 6.26 -13.82 8.80
CA LEU A 78 7.72 -13.81 8.74
C LEU A 78 8.34 -13.33 10.05
N ALA A 79 7.65 -12.45 10.75
CA ALA A 79 8.14 -11.95 12.03
C ALA A 79 7.94 -12.93 13.18
N GLY A 80 7.25 -14.05 12.94
CA GLY A 80 7.10 -15.07 13.94
C GLY A 80 5.91 -14.89 14.86
N MET A 81 4.88 -14.20 14.42
CA MET A 81 3.69 -14.08 15.25
C MET A 81 3.02 -15.44 15.43
N PRO A 82 2.34 -15.64 16.56
CA PRO A 82 1.69 -16.92 16.80
C PRO A 82 0.69 -17.30 15.70
N ARG A 83 0.67 -18.59 15.40
CA ARG A 83 -0.17 -19.07 14.32
C ARG A 83 -1.65 -18.74 14.50
N PRO A 84 -2.23 -18.86 15.70
CA PRO A 84 -3.66 -18.47 15.83
C PRO A 84 -3.92 -17.01 15.49
N VAL A 85 -2.96 -16.13 15.77
CA VAL A 85 -3.10 -14.72 15.41
C VAL A 85 -3.08 -14.57 13.91
N ILE A 86 -2.17 -15.25 13.23
CA ILE A 86 -2.08 -15.19 11.78
C ILE A 86 -3.37 -15.69 11.12
N GLU A 87 -3.88 -16.82 11.61
CA GLU A 87 -5.09 -17.40 11.05
C GLU A 87 -6.29 -16.47 11.24
N ARG A 88 -6.38 -15.89 12.43
CA ARG A 88 -7.50 -14.97 12.67
C ARG A 88 -7.37 -13.70 11.83
N ALA A 89 -6.16 -13.22 11.67
CA ALA A 89 -5.94 -12.04 10.85
C ALA A 89 -6.34 -12.29 9.40
N ARG A 90 -6.05 -13.48 8.88
CA ARG A 90 -6.49 -13.82 7.52
C ARG A 90 -7.99 -13.82 7.38
N GLU A 91 -8.67 -14.40 8.37
CA GLU A 91 -10.13 -14.43 8.35
C GLU A 91 -10.71 -13.02 8.35
N LEU A 92 -10.18 -12.17 9.21
CA LEU A 92 -10.67 -10.81 9.32
C LEU A 92 -10.38 -10.01 8.05
N LEU A 93 -9.22 -10.22 7.47
CA LEU A 93 -8.86 -9.53 6.24
C LEU A 93 -9.78 -9.91 5.09
N GLU A 94 -10.05 -11.20 4.94
CA GLU A 94 -11.00 -11.67 3.94
C GLU A 94 -12.35 -11.01 4.10
N HIS A 95 -12.79 -10.92 5.34
CA HIS A 95 -14.09 -10.35 5.65
C HIS A 95 -14.13 -8.86 5.31
N LEU A 96 -13.05 -8.16 5.62
CA LEU A 96 -13.01 -6.72 5.41
C LEU A 96 -12.82 -6.35 3.94
N GLU A 97 -12.18 -7.21 3.17
CA GLU A 97 -11.88 -6.89 1.77
C GLU A 97 -12.97 -7.33 0.80
N THR A 98 -13.95 -8.07 1.28
CA THR A 98 -15.08 -8.42 0.42
C THR A 98 -16.24 -7.48 0.64
#